data_b7db6af4d7164c717473d1301cabf968
#
_entry.id   b7db6af4d7164c717473d1301cabf968
#
_cell.length_a   1.000
_cell.length_b   1.000
_cell.length_c   1.000
_cell.angle_alpha   90.00
_cell.angle_beta   90.00
_cell.angle_gamma   90.00
#
_symmetry.space_group_name_H-M   'P 1'
#
loop_
_entity.id
_entity.type
_entity.pdbx_description
1 polymer ?
#
loop_
_entity_poly.entity_id
_entity_poly.type
_entity_poly.pdbx_seq_one_letter_code
_entity_poly.pdbx_strand_id
1 'polypeptide(L)'
;MLIAGAGTGKTSTLLQRICHHVVTGSMKPDNIVLLTFTEKATAEAQDKIRGLLKSHADGITVSTFHGFCHSLVRQYSPEKMADWVLWQDSDVIHFFLNHFNDLDDLSSRTFRADPISAIGQ
;
A
#
# COMPACT_ATOMS: atom_id res chain seq x y z
N MET A 1 -11.27 10.88 14.64
CA MET A 1 -11.58 10.72 13.21
C MET A 1 -11.52 12.08 12.53
N LEU A 2 -10.78 12.22 11.42
CA LEU A 2 -10.66 13.47 10.66
C LEU A 2 -11.40 13.31 9.33
N ILE A 3 -12.44 14.13 9.11
CA ILE A 3 -13.20 14.14 7.84
C ILE A 3 -12.87 15.45 7.10
N ALA A 4 -12.35 15.35 5.89
CA ALA A 4 -11.99 16.54 5.11
C ALA A 4 -12.09 16.25 3.60
N GLY A 5 -12.54 17.23 2.81
CA GLY A 5 -12.63 17.17 1.35
C GLY A 5 -11.26 17.20 0.65
N ALA A 6 -11.19 16.99 -0.65
CA ALA A 6 -9.96 17.10 -1.44
C ALA A 6 -9.41 18.54 -1.36
N GLY A 7 -8.08 18.71 -1.25
CA GLY A 7 -7.44 20.02 -1.21
C GLY A 7 -7.52 20.81 0.12
N THR A 8 -8.12 20.25 1.17
CA THR A 8 -8.36 20.94 2.45
C THR A 8 -7.24 20.85 3.47
N GLY A 9 -6.01 20.56 3.06
CA GLY A 9 -4.87 20.48 3.99
C GLY A 9 -4.82 19.25 4.90
N LYS A 10 -5.60 18.20 4.59
CA LYS A 10 -5.65 16.94 5.36
C LYS A 10 -4.26 16.36 5.65
N THR A 11 -3.43 16.28 4.64
CA THR A 11 -2.08 15.75 4.77
C THR A 11 -1.24 16.58 5.72
N SER A 12 -1.32 17.91 5.63
CA SER A 12 -0.58 18.81 6.53
C SER A 12 -1.03 18.66 7.98
N THR A 13 -2.34 18.59 8.22
CA THR A 13 -2.91 18.38 9.57
C THR A 13 -2.50 17.02 10.14
N LEU A 14 -2.51 15.96 9.30
CA LEU A 14 -2.08 14.63 9.71
C LEU A 14 -0.60 14.62 10.10
N LEU A 15 0.26 15.21 9.27
CA LEU A 15 1.69 15.32 9.53
C LEU A 15 1.99 16.11 10.80
N GLN A 16 1.33 17.24 11.02
CA GLN A 16 1.46 18.02 12.25
C GLN A 16 1.07 17.19 13.48
N ARG A 17 0.03 16.38 13.38
CA ARG A 17 -0.41 15.50 14.46
C ARG A 17 0.62 14.40 14.76
N ILE A 18 1.19 13.78 13.73
CA ILE A 18 2.31 12.83 13.88
C ILE A 18 3.48 13.50 14.59
N CYS A 19 3.90 14.67 14.11
CA CYS A 19 4.99 15.41 14.72
C CYS A 19 4.72 15.74 16.19
N HIS A 20 3.50 16.17 16.52
CA HIS A 20 3.11 16.44 17.90
C HIS A 20 3.28 15.21 18.79
N HIS A 21 2.78 14.05 18.36
CA HIS A 21 2.88 12.82 19.13
C HIS A 21 4.33 12.33 19.31
N VAL A 22 5.17 12.51 18.31
CA VAL A 22 6.59 12.15 18.41
C VAL A 22 7.34 13.10 19.33
N VAL A 23 7.16 14.42 19.17
CA VAL A 23 7.86 15.44 19.97
C VAL A 23 7.45 15.41 21.43
N THR A 24 6.17 15.14 21.71
CA THR A 24 5.67 15.00 23.10
C THR A 24 6.02 13.64 23.72
N GLY A 25 6.61 12.71 22.97
CA GLY A 25 6.93 11.37 23.44
C GLY A 25 5.70 10.49 23.70
N SER A 26 4.51 10.93 23.27
CA SER A 26 3.28 10.16 23.45
C SER A 26 3.19 8.94 22.51
N MET A 27 3.96 8.94 21.43
CA MET A 27 4.12 7.80 20.52
C MET A 27 5.59 7.65 20.12
N LYS A 28 6.07 6.40 20.08
CA LYS A 28 7.38 6.10 19.50
C LYS A 28 7.28 6.13 17.97
N PRO A 29 8.30 6.66 17.27
CA PRO A 29 8.32 6.68 15.80
C PRO A 29 8.05 5.30 15.18
N ASP A 30 8.63 4.24 15.73
CA ASP A 30 8.51 2.86 15.23
C ASP A 30 7.07 2.31 15.31
N ASN A 31 6.20 2.94 16.08
CA ASN A 31 4.79 2.56 16.20
C ASN A 31 3.88 3.37 15.27
N ILE A 32 4.46 4.16 14.37
CA ILE A 32 3.70 5.02 13.45
C ILE A 32 3.85 4.48 12.02
N VAL A 33 2.71 4.21 11.40
CA VAL A 33 2.61 3.83 9.99
C VAL A 33 1.73 4.84 9.27
N LEU A 34 2.26 5.49 8.25
CA LEU A 34 1.53 6.39 7.36
C LEU A 34 1.36 5.73 5.99
N LEU A 35 0.12 5.47 5.62
CA LEU A 35 -0.21 4.86 4.33
C LEU A 35 -0.74 5.89 3.34
N THR A 36 -0.29 5.78 2.11
CA THR A 36 -0.69 6.62 0.98
C THR A 36 -1.16 5.77 -0.19
N PHE A 37 -1.79 6.39 -1.18
CA PHE A 37 -2.24 5.68 -2.38
C PHE A 37 -1.19 5.61 -3.49
N THR A 38 -0.28 6.58 -3.56
CA THR A 38 0.67 6.70 -4.67
C THR A 38 2.10 6.85 -4.15
N GLU A 39 3.07 6.39 -4.93
CA GLU A 39 4.50 6.54 -4.63
C GLU A 39 4.88 8.02 -4.53
N LYS A 40 4.31 8.87 -5.37
CA LYS A 40 4.52 10.32 -5.31
C LYS A 40 4.08 10.90 -3.95
N ALA A 41 2.88 10.53 -3.48
CA ALA A 41 2.38 10.99 -2.18
C ALA A 41 3.22 10.42 -1.02
N THR A 42 3.75 9.19 -1.16
CA THR A 42 4.68 8.60 -0.20
C THR A 42 5.95 9.42 -0.10
N ALA A 43 6.60 9.74 -1.22
CA ALA A 43 7.81 10.53 -1.26
C ALA A 43 7.60 11.93 -0.66
N GLU A 44 6.54 12.64 -1.06
CA GLU A 44 6.19 13.95 -0.52
C GLU A 44 5.94 13.91 0.99
N ALA A 45 5.30 12.87 1.50
CA ALA A 45 5.06 12.69 2.93
C ALA A 45 6.35 12.40 3.70
N GLN A 46 7.23 11.55 3.15
CA GLN A 46 8.54 11.25 3.74
C GLN A 46 9.41 12.52 3.84
N ASP A 47 9.48 13.31 2.78
CA ASP A 47 10.27 14.55 2.76
C ASP A 47 9.76 15.54 3.80
N LYS A 48 8.45 15.69 3.93
CA LYS A 48 7.85 16.57 4.93
C LYS A 48 8.11 16.07 6.36
N ILE A 49 7.99 14.76 6.63
CA ILE A 49 8.28 14.17 7.94
C ILE A 49 9.76 14.37 8.29
N ARG A 50 10.68 14.09 7.36
CA ARG A 50 12.12 14.32 7.56
C ARG A 50 12.43 15.77 7.83
N GLY A 51 11.81 16.70 7.10
CA GLY A 51 11.97 18.13 7.32
C GLY A 51 11.53 18.59 8.71
N LEU A 52 10.45 18.00 9.23
CA LEU A 52 9.86 18.38 10.52
C LEU A 52 10.53 17.68 11.72
N LEU A 53 10.82 16.40 11.61
CA LEU A 53 11.27 15.56 12.73
C LEU A 53 12.77 15.23 12.69
N LYS A 54 13.45 15.51 11.59
CA LYS A 54 14.88 15.21 11.41
C LYS A 54 15.21 13.75 11.78
N SER A 55 16.12 13.55 12.75
CA SER A 55 16.54 12.22 13.22
C SER A 55 15.42 11.37 13.82
N HIS A 56 14.33 11.97 14.29
CA HIS A 56 13.18 11.22 14.82
C HIS A 56 12.27 10.66 13.71
N ALA A 57 12.52 11.01 12.46
CA ALA A 57 11.75 10.52 11.32
C ALA A 57 12.08 9.06 10.95
N ASP A 58 13.27 8.57 11.30
CA ASP A 58 13.81 7.29 10.81
C ASP A 58 13.00 6.05 11.25
N GLY A 59 12.29 6.14 12.38
CA GLY A 59 11.44 5.06 12.87
C GLY A 59 10.04 5.03 12.24
N ILE A 60 9.62 6.11 11.54
CA ILE A 60 8.26 6.20 11.00
C ILE A 60 8.18 5.46 9.67
N THR A 61 7.29 4.48 9.59
CA THR A 61 7.02 3.78 8.33
C THR A 61 6.09 4.62 7.45
N VAL A 62 6.55 5.02 6.28
CA VAL A 62 5.73 5.68 5.25
C VAL A 62 5.77 4.83 3.99
N SER A 63 4.62 4.35 3.55
CA SER A 63 4.52 3.43 2.41
C SER A 63 3.21 3.61 1.66
N THR A 64 3.15 3.11 0.43
CA THR A 64 1.86 2.86 -0.21
C THR A 64 1.15 1.70 0.49
N PHE A 65 -0.18 1.65 0.33
CA PHE A 65 -0.97 0.54 0.87
C PHE A 65 -0.47 -0.82 0.35
N HIS A 66 -0.22 -0.90 -0.96
CA HIS A 66 0.32 -2.13 -1.59
C HIS A 66 1.71 -2.49 -1.07
N GLY A 67 2.62 -1.51 -1.00
CA GLY A 67 3.98 -1.71 -0.49
C GLY A 67 3.99 -2.20 0.95
N PHE A 68 3.12 -1.64 1.79
CA PHE A 68 2.98 -2.07 3.18
C PHE A 68 2.46 -3.50 3.29
N CYS A 69 1.37 -3.84 2.58
CA CYS A 69 0.84 -5.21 2.56
C CYS A 69 1.89 -6.21 2.06
N HIS A 70 2.62 -5.87 1.00
CA HIS A 70 3.72 -6.70 0.49
C HIS A 70 4.80 -6.93 1.55
N SER A 71 5.20 -5.88 2.27
CA SER A 71 6.20 -5.99 3.35
C SER A 71 5.73 -6.90 4.49
N LEU A 72 4.45 -6.80 4.88
CA LEU A 72 3.86 -7.67 5.89
C LEU A 72 3.85 -9.14 5.46
N VAL A 73 3.40 -9.42 4.23
CA VAL A 73 3.38 -10.80 3.73
C VAL A 73 4.80 -11.37 3.68
N ARG A 74 5.77 -10.59 3.23
CA ARG A 74 7.18 -10.99 3.21
C ARG A 74 7.74 -11.28 4.60
N GLN A 75 7.33 -10.50 5.60
CA GLN A 75 7.80 -10.66 6.97
C GLN A 75 7.18 -11.88 7.66
N TYR A 76 5.88 -12.10 7.48
CA TYR A 76 5.13 -13.13 8.21
C TYR A 76 4.97 -14.46 7.45
N SER A 77 5.24 -14.48 6.15
CA SER A 77 5.14 -15.68 5.31
C SER A 77 6.25 -15.75 4.27
N PRO A 78 7.53 -15.68 4.68
CA PRO A 78 8.65 -15.65 3.73
C PRO A 78 8.70 -16.90 2.84
N GLU A 79 8.33 -18.05 3.37
CA GLU A 79 8.32 -19.32 2.64
C GLU A 79 7.32 -19.33 1.48
N LYS A 80 6.16 -18.70 1.68
CA LYS A 80 5.14 -18.59 0.63
C LYS A 80 5.51 -17.58 -0.46
N MET A 81 6.41 -16.66 -0.18
CA MET A 81 6.83 -15.62 -1.13
C MET A 81 8.09 -15.97 -1.92
N ALA A 82 8.77 -17.08 -1.61
CA ALA A 82 9.99 -17.47 -2.32
C ALA A 82 9.76 -17.58 -3.84
N ASP A 83 8.56 -18.00 -4.25
CA ASP A 83 8.18 -18.22 -5.64
C ASP A 83 7.22 -17.14 -6.19
N TRP A 84 6.93 -16.09 -5.40
CA TRP A 84 5.99 -15.06 -5.82
C TRP A 84 6.70 -13.96 -6.61
N VAL A 85 6.21 -13.71 -7.80
CA VAL A 85 6.59 -12.56 -8.62
C VAL A 85 5.49 -11.51 -8.52
N LEU A 86 5.87 -10.29 -8.16
CA LEU A 86 4.92 -9.17 -8.18
C LEU A 86 4.68 -8.78 -9.63
N TRP A 87 3.48 -9.07 -10.11
CA TRP A 87 3.09 -8.71 -11.48
C TRP A 87 2.85 -7.21 -11.60
N GLN A 88 3.39 -6.65 -12.67
CA GLN A 88 3.07 -5.29 -13.12
C GLN A 88 1.90 -5.36 -14.12
N ASP A 89 1.32 -4.22 -14.46
CA ASP A 89 0.20 -4.15 -15.39
C ASP A 89 0.54 -4.80 -16.75
N SER A 90 1.79 -4.68 -17.21
CA SER A 90 2.31 -5.35 -18.41
C SER A 90 2.25 -6.87 -18.31
N ASP A 91 2.57 -7.43 -17.14
CA ASP A 91 2.59 -8.88 -16.92
C ASP A 91 1.17 -9.45 -16.93
N VAL A 92 0.24 -8.70 -16.34
CA VAL A 92 -1.19 -9.04 -16.34
C VAL A 92 -1.73 -9.04 -17.78
N ILE A 93 -1.41 -8.02 -18.58
CA ILE A 93 -1.81 -7.94 -19.99
C ILE A 93 -1.22 -9.10 -20.78
N HIS A 94 0.07 -9.40 -20.59
CA HIS A 94 0.74 -10.52 -21.27
C HIS A 94 0.12 -11.86 -20.90
N PHE A 95 -0.20 -12.06 -19.63
CA PHE A 95 -0.88 -13.27 -19.18
C PHE A 95 -2.23 -13.45 -19.89
N PHE A 96 -3.06 -12.41 -19.90
CA PHE A 96 -4.36 -12.46 -20.57
C PHE A 96 -4.24 -12.69 -22.07
N LEU A 97 -3.30 -12.03 -22.74
CA LEU A 97 -3.09 -12.23 -24.18
C LEU A 97 -2.65 -13.65 -24.52
N ASN A 98 -1.80 -14.26 -23.69
CA ASN A 98 -1.29 -15.61 -23.95
C ASN A 98 -2.30 -16.71 -23.60
N HIS A 99 -3.22 -16.46 -22.66
CA HIS A 99 -4.20 -17.44 -22.17
C HIS A 99 -5.63 -17.08 -22.55
N PHE A 100 -5.81 -16.16 -23.50
CA PHE A 100 -7.13 -15.67 -23.88
C PHE A 100 -8.07 -16.79 -24.35
N ASN A 101 -7.52 -17.75 -25.11
CA ASN A 101 -8.27 -18.91 -25.60
C ASN A 101 -8.67 -19.89 -24.49
N ASP A 102 -7.88 -19.97 -23.41
CA ASP A 102 -8.16 -20.82 -22.27
C ASP A 102 -9.23 -20.19 -21.35
N LEU A 103 -9.35 -18.85 -21.38
CA LEU A 103 -10.35 -18.09 -20.62
C LEU A 103 -11.76 -18.21 -21.20
N ASP A 104 -11.90 -18.53 -22.49
CA ASP A 104 -13.20 -18.72 -23.13
C ASP A 104 -13.98 -19.90 -22.55
N ASP A 105 -13.27 -20.94 -22.08
CA ASP A 105 -13.87 -22.07 -21.37
C ASP A 105 -14.29 -21.73 -19.91
N LEU A 106 -13.57 -20.84 -19.26
CA LEU A 106 -13.89 -20.30 -17.92
C LEU A 106 -15.05 -19.30 -17.96
N SER A 107 -15.17 -18.51 -19.03
CA SER A 107 -16.21 -17.47 -19.17
C SER A 107 -17.62 -18.07 -19.24
N SER A 108 -17.74 -19.29 -19.73
CA SER A 108 -19.04 -19.94 -19.92
C SER A 108 -19.69 -20.45 -18.62
N ARG A 109 -18.92 -20.68 -17.55
CA ARG A 109 -19.42 -21.32 -16.32
C ARG A 109 -19.26 -20.51 -15.04
N THR A 110 -18.15 -19.80 -14.83
CA THR A 110 -17.81 -19.22 -13.52
C THR A 110 -17.89 -17.70 -13.48
N PHE A 111 -17.53 -17.01 -14.55
CA PHE A 111 -17.52 -15.54 -14.59
C PHE A 111 -18.90 -14.87 -14.62
N ARG A 112 -19.95 -15.62 -15.00
CA ARG A 112 -21.33 -15.12 -15.00
C ARG A 112 -22.00 -15.12 -13.62
N ALA A 113 -21.48 -15.90 -12.67
CA ALA A 113 -22.10 -16.01 -11.36
C ALA A 113 -21.46 -15.15 -10.28
N ASP A 114 -20.12 -15.06 -10.25
CA ASP A 114 -19.40 -14.23 -9.29
C ASP A 114 -17.91 -14.06 -9.70
N PRO A 115 -17.51 -12.90 -10.26
CA PRO A 115 -16.14 -12.68 -10.73
C PRO A 115 -15.10 -12.64 -9.61
N ILE A 116 -15.51 -12.48 -8.35
CA ILE A 116 -14.59 -12.38 -7.21
C ILE A 116 -14.25 -13.76 -6.64
N SER A 117 -15.17 -14.71 -6.71
CA SER A 117 -14.94 -16.08 -6.19
C SER A 117 -14.01 -16.92 -7.08
N ALA A 118 -13.84 -16.53 -8.34
CA ALA A 118 -12.99 -17.26 -9.31
C ALA A 118 -11.47 -16.99 -9.12
N ILE A 119 -11.10 -15.95 -8.38
CA ILE A 119 -9.70 -15.54 -8.16
C ILE A 119 -9.11 -16.17 -6.89
N GLY A 120 -9.92 -16.90 -6.11
CA GLY A 120 -9.57 -17.40 -4.77
C GLY A 120 -9.38 -18.92 -4.65
N GLN A 121 -9.21 -19.68 -5.73
CA GLN A 121 -8.89 -21.11 -5.67
C GLN A 121 -7.53 -21.41 -6.25
#